data_4d19be031bb38547c0c276135dc17db9
#
_entry.id   4d19be031bb38547c0c276135dc17db9
#
_cell.length_a   1.000
_cell.length_b   1.000
_cell.length_c   1.000
_cell.angle_alpha   90.00
_cell.angle_beta   90.00
_cell.angle_gamma   90.00
#
_symmetry.space_group_name_H-M   'P 1'
#
loop_
_entity.id
_entity.type
_entity.pdbx_description
1 polymer ?
#
loop_
_entity_poly.entity_id
_entity_poly.type
_entity_poly.pdbx_seq_one_letter_code
_entity_poly.pdbx_strand_id
1 'polypeptide(L)'
;MKFNRKKMIWIIFGVIIAIIIVIITCYMIVECKASGKTYDMVADVPHREVGLLLGTSPRTPENAPNYYFINRITAIAELYKAGKIDKVIASGGDYSSRPGGGYDELVAMRDSLIDHGIPDSVIILDYDGTRTLNSIVKAKEVYGEDCITLISQKYHNERAIYLASQQGIDAIGYNAKPSHIITKRIKNEGREFLARVKLFVDMILGEKPQFESKKK
;
A
#
# COMPACT_ATOMS: atom_id res chain seq x y z
N MET A 1 9.13 -47.22 -16.79
CA MET A 1 9.97 -46.13 -17.37
C MET A 1 10.92 -45.61 -16.28
N LYS A 2 12.24 -45.92 -16.34
CA LYS A 2 13.21 -45.39 -15.37
C LYS A 2 13.41 -43.89 -15.66
N PHE A 3 12.87 -43.04 -14.85
CA PHE A 3 13.07 -41.59 -14.97
C PHE A 3 14.56 -41.26 -14.75
N ASN A 4 15.21 -40.65 -15.73
CA ASN A 4 16.64 -40.32 -15.65
C ASN A 4 16.80 -39.17 -14.64
N ARG A 5 17.33 -39.46 -13.43
CA ARG A 5 17.51 -38.47 -12.32
C ARG A 5 18.24 -37.22 -12.78
N LYS A 6 19.23 -37.31 -13.68
CA LYS A 6 19.93 -36.13 -14.21
C LYS A 6 19.00 -35.21 -15.02
N LYS A 7 18.15 -35.78 -15.89
CA LYS A 7 17.17 -34.96 -16.65
C LYS A 7 16.16 -34.27 -15.73
N MET A 8 15.70 -34.97 -14.69
CA MET A 8 14.79 -34.40 -13.71
C MET A 8 15.41 -33.19 -12.96
N ILE A 9 16.68 -33.30 -12.54
CA ILE A 9 17.40 -32.20 -11.88
C ILE A 9 17.51 -30.99 -12.81
N TRP A 10 17.84 -31.19 -14.08
CA TRP A 10 17.90 -30.07 -15.04
C TRP A 10 16.53 -29.40 -15.31
N ILE A 11 15.45 -30.19 -15.33
CA ILE A 11 14.10 -29.68 -15.48
C ILE A 11 13.74 -28.82 -14.24
N ILE A 12 13.97 -29.35 -13.03
CA ILE A 12 13.72 -28.59 -11.78
C ILE A 12 14.54 -27.30 -11.75
N PHE A 13 15.81 -27.36 -12.12
CA PHE A 13 16.67 -26.18 -12.19
C PHE A 13 16.15 -25.15 -13.20
N GLY A 14 15.74 -25.59 -14.37
CA GLY A 14 15.12 -24.70 -15.37
C GLY A 14 13.83 -24.05 -14.89
N VAL A 15 12.97 -24.80 -14.18
CA VAL A 15 11.74 -24.26 -13.58
C VAL A 15 12.06 -23.21 -12.51
N ILE A 16 13.04 -23.47 -11.65
CA ILE A 16 13.45 -22.51 -10.61
C ILE A 16 13.96 -21.22 -11.27
N ILE A 17 14.80 -21.32 -12.29
CA ILE A 17 15.29 -20.13 -13.03
C ILE A 17 14.11 -19.37 -13.65
N ALA A 18 13.16 -20.04 -14.28
CA ALA A 18 11.99 -19.40 -14.87
C ALA A 18 11.16 -18.63 -13.83
N ILE A 19 10.94 -19.23 -12.65
CA ILE A 19 10.25 -18.58 -11.53
C ILE A 19 11.00 -17.33 -11.08
N ILE A 20 12.31 -17.39 -10.92
CA ILE A 20 13.14 -16.25 -10.52
C ILE A 20 13.04 -15.14 -11.56
N ILE A 21 13.10 -15.46 -12.84
CA ILE A 21 12.96 -14.47 -13.94
C ILE A 21 11.60 -13.78 -13.86
N VAL A 22 10.51 -14.54 -13.65
CA VAL A 22 9.16 -13.98 -13.51
C VAL A 22 9.10 -13.01 -12.33
N ILE A 23 9.61 -13.40 -11.17
CA ILE A 23 9.62 -12.55 -9.96
C ILE A 23 10.38 -11.24 -10.24
N ILE A 24 11.59 -11.33 -10.81
CA ILE A 24 12.41 -10.15 -11.13
C ILE A 24 11.70 -9.26 -12.15
N THR A 25 11.09 -9.83 -13.18
CA THR A 25 10.37 -9.08 -14.21
C THR A 25 9.19 -8.32 -13.60
N CYS A 26 8.36 -8.99 -12.79
CA CYS A 26 7.25 -8.34 -12.08
C CYS A 26 7.75 -7.19 -11.19
N TYR A 27 8.87 -7.41 -10.49
CA TYR A 27 9.47 -6.39 -9.64
C TYR A 27 9.89 -5.17 -10.45
N MET A 28 10.65 -5.37 -11.52
CA MET A 28 11.18 -4.31 -12.38
C MET A 28 10.07 -3.50 -13.07
N ILE A 29 9.01 -4.14 -13.53
CA ILE A 29 7.88 -3.43 -14.17
C ILE A 29 7.24 -2.44 -13.19
N VAL A 30 7.00 -2.87 -11.95
CA VAL A 30 6.41 -2.01 -10.91
C VAL A 30 7.35 -0.86 -10.56
N GLU A 31 8.64 -1.14 -10.36
CA GLU A 31 9.64 -0.13 -10.00
C GLU A 31 9.85 0.89 -11.12
N CYS A 32 9.98 0.44 -12.37
CA CYS A 32 10.10 1.34 -13.52
C CYS A 32 8.88 2.26 -13.67
N LYS A 33 7.65 1.75 -13.43
CA LYS A 33 6.44 2.58 -13.52
C LYS A 33 6.34 3.63 -12.42
N ALA A 34 6.89 3.33 -11.23
CA ALA A 34 6.93 4.24 -10.09
C ALA A 34 8.15 5.16 -10.08
N SER A 35 9.11 4.94 -10.98
CA SER A 35 10.34 5.74 -11.06
C SER A 35 10.00 7.22 -11.27
N GLY A 36 10.64 8.10 -10.48
CA GLY A 36 10.41 9.54 -10.48
C GLY A 36 9.06 9.99 -9.89
N LYS A 37 8.27 9.05 -9.33
CA LYS A 37 6.95 9.35 -8.74
C LYS A 37 6.92 9.13 -7.22
N THR A 38 8.01 8.78 -6.58
CA THR A 38 8.10 8.65 -5.13
C THR A 38 9.05 9.68 -4.56
N TYR A 39 8.72 10.23 -3.40
CA TYR A 39 9.41 11.33 -2.74
C TYR A 39 9.75 10.96 -1.31
N ASP A 40 10.93 11.34 -0.85
CA ASP A 40 11.42 11.11 0.51
C ASP A 40 11.47 12.40 1.34
N MET A 41 11.41 13.58 0.69
CA MET A 41 11.40 14.89 1.35
C MET A 41 10.09 15.63 1.06
N VAL A 42 9.49 16.21 2.10
CA VAL A 42 8.23 16.97 1.99
C VAL A 42 8.35 18.13 0.98
N ALA A 43 9.51 18.79 0.95
CA ALA A 43 9.74 19.94 0.06
C ALA A 43 9.53 19.58 -1.42
N ASP A 44 9.94 18.37 -1.81
CA ASP A 44 9.93 17.91 -3.20
C ASP A 44 8.55 17.41 -3.66
N VAL A 45 7.63 17.14 -2.71
CA VAL A 45 6.29 16.65 -3.05
C VAL A 45 5.48 17.76 -3.71
N PRO A 46 4.98 17.57 -4.95
CA PRO A 46 4.05 18.52 -5.54
C PRO A 46 2.73 18.52 -4.77
N HIS A 47 2.08 19.69 -4.69
CA HIS A 47 0.76 19.79 -4.06
C HIS A 47 -0.28 18.96 -4.82
N ARG A 48 -1.11 18.25 -4.07
CA ARG A 48 -2.31 17.55 -4.53
C ARG A 48 -3.40 17.69 -3.47
N GLU A 49 -4.65 17.83 -3.89
CA GLU A 49 -5.76 18.03 -2.94
C GLU A 49 -5.86 16.90 -1.92
N VAL A 50 -5.64 15.65 -2.35
CA VAL A 50 -5.90 14.47 -1.51
C VAL A 50 -4.63 13.66 -1.23
N GLY A 51 -4.42 13.38 0.06
CA GLY A 51 -3.53 12.35 0.56
C GLY A 51 -4.29 11.06 0.89
N LEU A 52 -3.98 9.96 0.20
CA LEU A 52 -4.52 8.63 0.49
C LEU A 52 -3.56 7.88 1.43
N LEU A 53 -3.93 7.79 2.70
CA LEU A 53 -3.20 7.08 3.74
C LEU A 53 -3.56 5.60 3.71
N LEU A 54 -2.62 4.76 3.27
CA LEU A 54 -2.83 3.31 3.26
C LEU A 54 -2.68 2.72 4.65
N GLY A 55 -3.68 1.99 5.13
CA GLY A 55 -3.78 1.46 6.47
C GLY A 55 -2.73 0.38 6.80
N THR A 56 -2.50 0.25 8.07
CA THR A 56 -1.75 -0.86 8.70
C THR A 56 -2.10 -0.91 10.18
N SER A 57 -2.01 -2.08 10.80
CA SER A 57 -2.31 -2.26 12.23
C SER A 57 -1.55 -1.26 13.12
N PRO A 58 -2.22 -0.63 14.10
CA PRO A 58 -1.56 0.25 15.07
C PRO A 58 -0.61 -0.50 16.00
N ARG A 59 -0.84 -1.81 16.20
CA ARG A 59 -0.02 -2.67 17.06
C ARG A 59 0.47 -3.91 16.32
N THR A 60 1.58 -4.46 16.80
CA THR A 60 2.11 -5.75 16.31
C THR A 60 1.32 -6.91 16.95
N PRO A 61 1.45 -8.16 16.44
CA PRO A 61 0.84 -9.33 17.09
C PRO A 61 1.25 -9.50 18.56
N GLU A 62 2.44 -9.03 18.93
CA GLU A 62 2.96 -9.04 20.30
C GLU A 62 2.46 -7.84 21.14
N ASN A 63 1.43 -7.13 20.66
CA ASN A 63 0.83 -5.94 21.26
C ASN A 63 1.81 -4.75 21.48
N ALA A 64 2.95 -4.75 20.82
CA ALA A 64 3.88 -3.61 20.80
C ALA A 64 3.47 -2.56 19.77
N PRO A 65 3.91 -1.28 19.89
CA PRO A 65 3.67 -0.26 18.89
C PRO A 65 4.18 -0.68 17.51
N ASN A 66 3.36 -0.43 16.49
CA ASN A 66 3.75 -0.70 15.11
C ASN A 66 4.37 0.55 14.47
N TYR A 67 5.69 0.54 14.26
CA TYR A 67 6.40 1.67 13.68
C TYR A 67 6.00 1.98 12.23
N TYR A 68 5.44 1.03 11.48
CA TYR A 68 4.87 1.32 10.17
C TYR A 68 3.64 2.22 10.27
N PHE A 69 2.78 1.97 11.26
CA PHE A 69 1.62 2.82 11.55
C PHE A 69 2.08 4.22 11.96
N ILE A 70 2.92 4.33 12.99
CA ILE A 70 3.43 5.60 13.51
C ILE A 70 4.06 6.43 12.40
N ASN A 71 4.95 5.82 11.60
CA ASN A 71 5.66 6.52 10.55
C ASN A 71 4.74 7.00 9.42
N ARG A 72 3.64 6.28 9.11
CA ARG A 72 2.65 6.72 8.13
C ARG A 72 1.84 7.90 8.64
N ILE A 73 1.39 7.86 9.89
CA ILE A 73 0.68 8.98 10.54
C ILE A 73 1.56 10.23 10.56
N THR A 74 2.83 10.08 10.96
CA THR A 74 3.79 11.20 10.96
C THR A 74 3.96 11.76 9.54
N ALA A 75 4.15 10.91 8.54
CA ALA A 75 4.38 11.31 7.15
C ALA A 75 3.21 12.12 6.58
N ILE A 76 1.97 11.66 6.76
CA ILE A 76 0.82 12.40 6.26
C ILE A 76 0.60 13.72 7.01
N ALA A 77 0.88 13.75 8.32
CA ALA A 77 0.79 14.98 9.11
C ALA A 77 1.85 16.02 8.68
N GLU A 78 3.05 15.59 8.31
CA GLU A 78 4.09 16.45 7.73
C GLU A 78 3.62 17.07 6.40
N LEU A 79 2.99 16.29 5.51
CA LEU A 79 2.46 16.78 4.24
C LEU A 79 1.32 17.79 4.45
N TYR A 80 0.39 17.47 5.35
CA TYR A 80 -0.74 18.37 5.65
C TYR A 80 -0.26 19.70 6.21
N LYS A 81 0.63 19.70 7.21
CA LYS A 81 1.21 20.90 7.81
C LYS A 81 2.01 21.74 6.81
N ALA A 82 2.62 21.12 5.82
CA ALA A 82 3.36 21.81 4.77
C ALA A 82 2.45 22.30 3.62
N GLY A 83 1.13 22.12 3.70
CA GLY A 83 0.18 22.50 2.65
C GLY A 83 0.41 21.72 1.34
N LYS A 84 0.88 20.48 1.43
CA LYS A 84 1.07 19.61 0.27
C LYS A 84 -0.17 18.77 -0.07
N ILE A 85 -1.08 18.66 0.90
CA ILE A 85 -2.41 18.05 0.79
C ILE A 85 -3.41 18.84 1.59
N ASP A 86 -4.69 18.87 1.18
CA ASP A 86 -5.77 19.60 1.83
C ASP A 86 -6.72 18.64 2.57
N LYS A 87 -6.86 17.41 2.10
CA LYS A 87 -7.74 16.36 2.64
C LYS A 87 -7.00 15.05 2.82
N VAL A 88 -7.48 14.21 3.72
CA VAL A 88 -6.96 12.90 4.02
C VAL A 88 -8.04 11.84 3.80
N ILE A 89 -7.80 10.87 2.93
CA ILE A 89 -8.55 9.62 2.90
C ILE A 89 -7.75 8.57 3.68
N ALA A 90 -8.23 8.21 4.87
CA ALA A 90 -7.68 7.10 5.65
C ALA A 90 -8.35 5.80 5.20
N SER A 91 -7.60 4.91 4.56
CA SER A 91 -8.14 3.70 3.95
C SER A 91 -7.59 2.45 4.65
N GLY A 92 -8.48 1.64 5.21
CA GLY A 92 -8.15 0.46 6.00
C GLY A 92 -9.36 -0.45 6.20
N GLY A 93 -9.41 -1.18 7.31
CA GLY A 93 -10.51 -2.07 7.61
C GLY A 93 -10.92 -2.04 9.08
N ASP A 94 -12.16 -2.47 9.34
CA ASP A 94 -12.63 -2.77 10.68
C ASP A 94 -12.33 -4.23 11.01
N TYR A 95 -11.52 -4.43 12.04
CA TYR A 95 -11.14 -5.74 12.55
C TYR A 95 -11.62 -5.98 13.98
N SER A 96 -12.55 -5.17 14.49
CA SER A 96 -13.03 -5.22 15.86
C SER A 96 -13.68 -6.56 16.22
N SER A 97 -14.28 -7.25 15.25
CA SER A 97 -14.93 -8.55 15.42
C SER A 97 -13.96 -9.76 15.41
N ARG A 98 -12.65 -9.55 15.26
CA ARG A 98 -11.69 -10.67 15.22
C ARG A 98 -11.54 -11.34 16.58
N PRO A 99 -11.55 -12.68 16.65
CA PRO A 99 -11.27 -13.40 17.90
C PRO A 99 -9.89 -13.05 18.47
N GLY A 100 -9.80 -12.84 19.80
CA GLY A 100 -8.53 -12.56 20.48
C GLY A 100 -8.17 -11.08 20.64
N GLY A 101 -9.12 -10.17 20.37
CA GLY A 101 -8.92 -8.73 20.54
C GLY A 101 -8.84 -8.02 19.20
N GLY A 102 -10.01 -7.68 18.70
CA GLY A 102 -10.14 -6.89 17.47
C GLY A 102 -9.84 -5.42 17.73
N TYR A 103 -9.62 -4.68 16.64
CA TYR A 103 -9.45 -3.23 16.67
C TYR A 103 -10.08 -2.62 15.39
N ASP A 104 -10.56 -1.40 15.50
CA ASP A 104 -10.92 -0.60 14.34
C ASP A 104 -9.68 0.19 13.91
N GLU A 105 -9.15 -0.17 12.75
CA GLU A 105 -7.95 0.45 12.19
C GLU A 105 -8.19 1.92 11.87
N LEU A 106 -9.38 2.24 11.35
CA LEU A 106 -9.72 3.59 10.91
C LEU A 106 -9.97 4.53 12.07
N VAL A 107 -10.60 4.06 13.16
CA VAL A 107 -10.71 4.83 14.40
C VAL A 107 -9.33 5.14 14.94
N ALA A 108 -8.43 4.15 15.00
CA ALA A 108 -7.06 4.36 15.46
C ALA A 108 -6.28 5.34 14.56
N MET A 109 -6.49 5.27 13.23
CA MET A 109 -5.87 6.20 12.28
C MET A 109 -6.42 7.62 12.49
N ARG A 110 -7.74 7.80 12.56
CA ARG A 110 -8.41 9.08 12.75
C ARG A 110 -7.95 9.76 14.03
N ASP A 111 -8.00 9.05 15.15
CA ASP A 111 -7.58 9.59 16.45
C ASP A 111 -6.11 10.03 16.41
N SER A 112 -5.23 9.19 15.84
CA SER A 112 -3.82 9.54 15.67
C SER A 112 -3.59 10.72 14.73
N LEU A 113 -4.38 10.89 13.68
CA LEU A 113 -4.31 12.04 12.77
C LEU A 113 -4.71 13.33 13.49
N ILE A 114 -5.79 13.29 14.29
CA ILE A 114 -6.25 14.42 15.10
C ILE A 114 -5.18 14.80 16.13
N ASP A 115 -4.59 13.84 16.82
CA ASP A 115 -3.49 14.06 17.77
C ASP A 115 -2.27 14.72 17.11
N HIS A 116 -2.06 14.50 15.81
CA HIS A 116 -1.01 15.14 15.02
C HIS A 116 -1.42 16.50 14.43
N GLY A 117 -2.64 17.00 14.75
CA GLY A 117 -3.11 18.33 14.38
C GLY A 117 -3.81 18.40 13.03
N ILE A 118 -4.30 17.29 12.48
CA ILE A 118 -5.15 17.28 11.29
C ILE A 118 -6.61 17.42 11.77
N PRO A 119 -7.36 18.42 11.32
CA PRO A 119 -8.76 18.60 11.71
C PRO A 119 -9.63 17.41 11.27
N ASP A 120 -10.55 16.98 12.12
CA ASP A 120 -11.46 15.87 11.82
C ASP A 120 -12.29 16.12 10.54
N SER A 121 -12.64 17.38 10.29
CA SER A 121 -13.45 17.78 9.13
C SER A 121 -12.82 17.52 7.76
N VAL A 122 -11.50 17.30 7.70
CA VAL A 122 -10.77 16.98 6.45
C VAL A 122 -10.37 15.51 6.35
N ILE A 123 -10.76 14.66 7.32
CA ILE A 123 -10.47 13.23 7.36
C ILE A 123 -11.69 12.46 6.86
N ILE A 124 -11.49 11.67 5.82
CA ILE A 124 -12.47 10.75 5.25
C ILE A 124 -12.05 9.33 5.60
N LEU A 125 -12.96 8.54 6.18
CA LEU A 125 -12.69 7.15 6.55
C LEU A 125 -13.21 6.20 5.46
N ASP A 126 -12.31 5.39 4.90
CA ASP A 126 -12.61 4.37 3.90
C ASP A 126 -12.46 2.97 4.49
N TYR A 127 -13.58 2.34 4.85
CA TYR A 127 -13.65 1.01 5.45
C TYR A 127 -13.48 -0.16 4.47
N ASP A 128 -13.46 0.09 3.17
CA ASP A 128 -13.27 -0.95 2.16
C ASP A 128 -11.79 -1.12 1.76
N GLY A 129 -10.89 -0.41 2.40
CA GLY A 129 -9.45 -0.38 2.14
C GLY A 129 -8.69 -1.65 2.54
N THR A 130 -9.35 -2.81 2.60
CA THR A 130 -8.74 -4.10 2.94
C THR A 130 -7.74 -4.60 1.88
N ARG A 131 -7.84 -4.08 0.66
CA ARG A 131 -6.92 -4.32 -0.47
C ARG A 131 -6.51 -2.99 -1.10
N THR A 132 -5.24 -2.85 -1.46
CA THR A 132 -4.70 -1.62 -2.09
C THR A 132 -5.49 -1.22 -3.35
N LEU A 133 -5.93 -2.20 -4.16
CA LEU A 133 -6.77 -1.94 -5.34
C LEU A 133 -8.09 -1.27 -4.96
N ASN A 134 -8.75 -1.73 -3.88
CA ASN A 134 -10.01 -1.16 -3.41
C ASN A 134 -9.83 0.32 -3.02
N SER A 135 -8.80 0.61 -2.21
CA SER A 135 -8.49 1.99 -1.77
C SER A 135 -8.31 2.94 -2.95
N ILE A 136 -7.56 2.49 -3.96
CA ILE A 136 -7.23 3.29 -5.15
C ILE A 136 -8.47 3.54 -6.01
N VAL A 137 -9.21 2.48 -6.34
CA VAL A 137 -10.39 2.61 -7.21
C VAL A 137 -11.49 3.40 -6.51
N LYS A 138 -11.66 3.21 -5.19
CA LYS A 138 -12.65 3.95 -4.41
C LYS A 138 -12.30 5.44 -4.31
N ALA A 139 -11.02 5.80 -4.24
CA ALA A 139 -10.60 7.21 -4.30
C ALA A 139 -11.17 7.89 -5.56
N LYS A 140 -11.15 7.22 -6.70
CA LYS A 140 -11.70 7.75 -7.96
C LYS A 140 -13.22 7.61 -8.06
N GLU A 141 -13.76 6.41 -7.91
CA GLU A 141 -15.16 6.12 -8.22
C GLU A 141 -16.15 6.65 -7.18
N VAL A 142 -15.74 6.72 -5.90
CA VAL A 142 -16.61 7.14 -4.80
C VAL A 142 -16.32 8.55 -4.35
N TYR A 143 -15.03 8.93 -4.28
CA TYR A 143 -14.63 10.26 -3.81
C TYR A 143 -14.31 11.23 -4.93
N GLY A 144 -14.23 10.78 -6.20
CA GLY A 144 -14.00 11.63 -7.37
C GLY A 144 -12.54 12.05 -7.58
N GLU A 145 -11.60 11.38 -6.92
CA GLU A 145 -10.19 11.79 -6.86
C GLU A 145 -9.35 10.98 -7.84
N ASP A 146 -8.93 11.57 -8.93
CA ASP A 146 -8.07 10.96 -9.94
C ASP A 146 -6.61 11.46 -9.93
N CYS A 147 -6.29 12.37 -9.00
CA CYS A 147 -4.96 12.96 -8.79
C CYS A 147 -4.61 12.93 -7.30
N ILE A 148 -3.88 11.91 -6.83
CA ILE A 148 -3.69 11.63 -5.40
C ILE A 148 -2.23 11.47 -4.99
N THR A 149 -1.93 11.82 -3.73
CA THR A 149 -0.67 11.47 -3.07
C THR A 149 -0.89 10.25 -2.18
N LEU A 150 -0.19 9.16 -2.47
CA LEU A 150 -0.20 7.92 -1.67
C LEU A 150 0.79 8.03 -0.52
N ILE A 151 0.39 7.67 0.69
CA ILE A 151 1.26 7.71 1.87
C ILE A 151 1.39 6.30 2.45
N SER A 152 2.58 5.72 2.29
CA SER A 152 2.98 4.42 2.81
C SER A 152 4.50 4.26 2.76
N GLN A 153 5.05 3.07 3.04
CA GLN A 153 6.46 2.78 2.79
C GLN A 153 6.75 2.70 1.29
N LYS A 154 7.96 3.02 0.88
CA LYS A 154 8.40 3.12 -0.52
C LYS A 154 7.93 1.93 -1.39
N TYR A 155 8.25 0.70 -0.99
CA TYR A 155 7.89 -0.50 -1.75
C TYR A 155 6.36 -0.63 -1.96
N HIS A 156 5.56 -0.22 -0.98
CA HIS A 156 4.11 -0.23 -1.05
C HIS A 156 3.58 0.91 -1.93
N ASN A 157 4.17 2.12 -1.83
CA ASN A 157 3.85 3.24 -2.71
C ASN A 157 4.13 2.89 -4.18
N GLU A 158 5.26 2.27 -4.50
CA GLU A 158 5.60 1.83 -5.86
C GLU A 158 4.53 0.89 -6.43
N ARG A 159 4.09 -0.11 -5.66
CA ARG A 159 3.03 -1.03 -6.07
C ARG A 159 1.67 -0.34 -6.20
N ALA A 160 1.36 0.59 -5.30
CA ALA A 160 0.11 1.35 -5.35
C ALA A 160 0.09 2.33 -6.54
N ILE A 161 1.21 2.98 -6.87
CA ILE A 161 1.35 3.82 -8.08
C ILE A 161 1.14 2.99 -9.34
N TYR A 162 1.70 1.78 -9.40
CA TYR A 162 1.47 0.89 -10.53
C TYR A 162 -0.02 0.57 -10.67
N LEU A 163 -0.70 0.15 -9.60
CA LEU A 163 -2.14 -0.12 -9.59
C LEU A 163 -2.96 1.11 -10.00
N ALA A 164 -2.64 2.29 -9.45
CA ALA A 164 -3.30 3.55 -9.79
C ALA A 164 -3.19 3.85 -11.30
N SER A 165 -2.01 3.64 -11.87
CA SER A 165 -1.80 3.86 -13.30
C SER A 165 -2.63 2.93 -14.20
N GLN A 166 -2.93 1.71 -13.75
CA GLN A 166 -3.81 0.77 -14.46
C GLN A 166 -5.29 1.19 -14.39
N GLN A 167 -5.64 2.03 -13.42
CA GLN A 167 -6.99 2.58 -13.24
C GLN A 167 -7.15 3.99 -13.81
N GLY A 168 -6.12 4.50 -14.50
CA GLY A 168 -6.13 5.85 -15.05
C GLY A 168 -6.12 6.94 -13.96
N ILE A 169 -5.49 6.67 -12.82
CA ILE A 169 -5.32 7.59 -11.70
C ILE A 169 -3.88 8.11 -11.72
N ASP A 170 -3.71 9.43 -11.68
CA ASP A 170 -2.39 10.04 -11.51
C ASP A 170 -2.01 10.01 -10.03
N ALA A 171 -1.09 9.13 -9.67
CA ALA A 171 -0.64 8.95 -8.30
C ALA A 171 0.86 9.20 -8.18
N ILE A 172 1.22 9.89 -7.11
CA ILE A 172 2.59 9.98 -6.58
C ILE A 172 2.63 9.36 -5.19
N GLY A 173 3.82 9.07 -4.69
CA GLY A 173 4.00 8.50 -3.36
C GLY A 173 4.89 9.35 -2.47
N TYR A 174 4.48 9.64 -1.25
CA TYR A 174 5.36 10.13 -0.20
C TYR A 174 5.76 8.98 0.72
N ASN A 175 7.06 8.76 0.86
CA ASN A 175 7.61 7.59 1.52
C ASN A 175 7.68 7.80 3.04
N ALA A 176 6.77 7.16 3.77
CA ALA A 176 6.90 7.04 5.22
C ALA A 176 8.18 6.28 5.59
N LYS A 177 8.86 6.72 6.65
CA LYS A 177 10.10 6.09 7.12
C LYS A 177 9.91 4.57 7.32
N PRO A 178 10.92 3.76 6.99
CA PRO A 178 10.87 2.33 7.27
C PRO A 178 10.94 2.07 8.78
N SER A 179 10.55 0.87 9.21
CA SER A 179 10.78 0.46 10.61
C SER A 179 12.29 0.41 10.90
N HIS A 180 12.70 0.85 12.08
CA HIS A 180 14.09 0.71 12.54
C HIS A 180 14.45 -0.75 12.86
N ILE A 181 13.48 -1.66 12.98
CA ILE A 181 13.68 -3.07 13.24
C ILE A 181 14.02 -3.78 11.93
N ILE A 182 15.30 -4.10 11.74
CA ILE A 182 15.85 -4.66 10.49
C ILE A 182 15.15 -5.96 10.08
N THR A 183 14.88 -6.87 11.03
CA THR A 183 14.23 -8.15 10.74
C THR A 183 12.81 -7.96 10.17
N LYS A 184 12.05 -6.97 10.68
CA LYS A 184 10.73 -6.63 10.17
C LYS A 184 10.80 -6.01 8.77
N ARG A 185 11.83 -5.20 8.49
CA ARG A 185 12.09 -4.66 7.15
C ARG A 185 12.33 -5.77 6.13
N ILE A 186 13.31 -6.63 6.39
CA ILE A 186 13.66 -7.76 5.50
C ILE A 186 12.44 -8.65 5.24
N LYS A 187 11.65 -8.97 6.28
CA LYS A 187 10.44 -9.77 6.13
C LYS A 187 9.41 -9.09 5.22
N ASN A 188 9.17 -7.78 5.38
CA ASN A 188 8.19 -7.06 4.59
C ASN A 188 8.66 -6.85 3.15
N GLU A 189 9.93 -6.52 2.94
CA GLU A 189 10.53 -6.40 1.60
C GLU A 189 10.51 -7.76 0.88
N GLY A 190 10.84 -8.85 1.57
CA GLY A 190 10.74 -10.20 1.00
C GLY A 190 9.31 -10.58 0.60
N ARG A 191 8.31 -10.21 1.43
CA ARG A 191 6.90 -10.43 1.10
C ARG A 191 6.47 -9.61 -0.12
N GLU A 192 7.06 -8.45 -0.35
CA GLU A 192 6.71 -7.57 -1.47
C GLU A 192 7.05 -8.21 -2.83
N PHE A 193 8.10 -9.01 -2.93
CA PHE A 193 8.38 -9.76 -4.17
C PHE A 193 7.19 -10.64 -4.57
N LEU A 194 6.61 -11.37 -3.61
CA LEU A 194 5.44 -12.21 -3.86
C LEU A 194 4.17 -11.37 -4.08
N ALA A 195 4.03 -10.26 -3.39
CA ALA A 195 2.90 -9.34 -3.57
C ALA A 195 2.87 -8.72 -4.97
N ARG A 196 4.03 -8.41 -5.56
CA ARG A 196 4.14 -7.92 -6.93
C ARG A 196 3.79 -9.01 -7.95
N VAL A 197 4.22 -10.26 -7.74
CA VAL A 197 3.79 -11.39 -8.58
C VAL A 197 2.28 -11.58 -8.47
N LYS A 198 1.73 -11.61 -7.24
CA LYS A 198 0.29 -11.74 -7.02
C LYS A 198 -0.51 -10.66 -7.74
N LEU A 199 -0.03 -9.42 -7.73
CA LEU A 199 -0.67 -8.31 -8.45
C LEU A 199 -0.87 -8.66 -9.94
N PHE A 200 0.15 -9.18 -10.63
CA PHE A 200 0.02 -9.57 -12.04
C PHE A 200 -0.90 -10.76 -12.24
N VAL A 201 -0.86 -11.73 -11.33
CA VAL A 201 -1.81 -12.87 -11.35
C VAL A 201 -3.24 -12.38 -11.19
N ASP A 202 -3.51 -11.50 -10.22
CA ASP A 202 -4.83 -10.91 -9.98
C ASP A 202 -5.33 -10.15 -11.24
N MET A 203 -4.45 -9.41 -11.91
CA MET A 203 -4.78 -8.71 -13.16
C MET A 203 -5.11 -9.68 -14.31
N ILE A 204 -4.33 -10.74 -14.49
CA ILE A 204 -4.57 -11.76 -15.53
C ILE A 204 -5.90 -12.48 -15.28
N LEU A 205 -6.23 -12.76 -14.01
CA LEU A 205 -7.48 -13.39 -13.61
C LEU A 205 -8.67 -12.43 -13.66
N GLY A 206 -8.44 -11.14 -13.95
CA GLY A 206 -9.49 -10.14 -14.02
C GLY A 206 -10.14 -9.84 -12.68
N GLU A 207 -9.38 -9.96 -11.57
CA GLU A 207 -9.90 -9.61 -10.26
C GLU A 207 -10.32 -8.15 -10.20
N LYS A 208 -11.59 -7.93 -9.82
CA LYS A 208 -12.19 -6.60 -9.69
C LYS A 208 -12.09 -6.09 -8.26
N PRO A 209 -12.10 -4.75 -8.05
CA PRO A 209 -12.25 -4.20 -6.71
C PRO A 209 -13.56 -4.66 -6.08
N GLN A 210 -13.51 -4.92 -4.78
CA GLN A 210 -14.64 -5.43 -4.00
C GLN A 210 -14.98 -4.38 -2.93
N PHE A 211 -15.88 -3.48 -3.24
CA PHE A 211 -16.47 -2.54 -2.29
C PHE A 211 -17.93 -2.26 -2.68
N GLU A 212 -18.76 -1.94 -1.70
CA GLU A 212 -20.12 -1.49 -1.96
C GLU A 212 -20.07 -0.03 -2.43
N SER A 213 -20.25 0.20 -3.72
CA SER A 213 -20.51 1.57 -4.20
C SER A 213 -21.83 2.02 -3.58
N LYS A 214 -21.79 2.86 -2.56
CA LYS A 214 -23.01 3.57 -2.13
C LYS A 214 -23.41 4.43 -3.31
N LYS A 215 -24.37 3.95 -4.10
CA LYS A 215 -25.12 4.80 -5.03
C LYS A 215 -25.70 5.94 -4.19
N LYS A 216 -25.27 7.18 -4.48
CA LYS A 216 -25.92 8.38 -3.97
C LYS A 216 -27.35 8.43 -4.43
#